data_cbe960caf356d6f5a5bfc4bb3888b6f5
#
_entry.id   cbe960caf356d6f5a5bfc4bb3888b6f5
#
_cell.length_a   1.000
_cell.length_b   1.000
_cell.length_c   1.000
_cell.angle_alpha   90.00
_cell.angle_beta   90.00
_cell.angle_gamma   90.00
#
_symmetry.space_group_name_H-M   'P 1'
#
loop_
_entity.id
_entity.type
_entity.pdbx_description
1 polymer ?
#
loop_
_entity_poly.entity_id
_entity_poly.type
_entity_poly.pdbx_seq_one_letter_code
_entity_poly.pdbx_strand_id
1 'polypeptide(L)'
;MRIFMKKTWDVLVIGGGNAALCAAITAREAGASVLLLESAPRDWRGGNSVHTRNIRCMHDAPQDVLTDAYPEEEFWQDLYKVTGGITNETLARRVIRESATCRTWMRAHGVHFQPSLSGTLHLSRTNAFFMGGGKALVNAYYRSAQALGIEVRYESPVERIELQDGHFLAAHAGPPGALERISAKVCVLASGGFESNIAWQRE
;
A
#
# COMPACT_ATOMS: atom_id res chain seq x y z
N MET A 1 4.83 42.51 1.87
CA MET A 1 5.44 41.20 2.18
C MET A 1 4.30 40.18 2.27
N ARG A 2 4.07 39.37 1.22
CA ARG A 2 3.06 38.28 1.26
C ARG A 2 3.63 37.20 2.15
N ILE A 3 3.03 37.00 3.31
CA ILE A 3 3.28 35.80 4.14
C ILE A 3 2.68 34.63 3.37
N PHE A 4 3.52 33.86 2.69
CA PHE A 4 3.10 32.56 2.15
C PHE A 4 2.80 31.68 3.35
N MET A 5 1.51 31.53 3.70
CA MET A 5 1.12 30.51 4.67
C MET A 5 1.56 29.17 4.11
N LYS A 6 2.48 28.52 4.81
CA LYS A 6 2.99 27.21 4.43
C LYS A 6 1.81 26.23 4.47
N LYS A 7 1.48 25.59 3.35
CA LYS A 7 0.35 24.66 3.24
C LYS A 7 0.52 23.54 4.26
N THR A 8 -0.44 23.37 5.14
CA THR A 8 -0.49 22.23 6.08
C THR A 8 -1.47 21.21 5.52
N TRP A 9 -1.05 19.97 5.47
CA TRP A 9 -1.86 18.85 5.00
C TRP A 9 -2.62 18.20 6.17
N ASP A 10 -3.74 17.56 5.89
CA ASP A 10 -4.38 16.71 6.89
C ASP A 10 -3.58 15.42 7.08
N VAL A 11 -3.17 14.81 5.97
CA VAL A 11 -2.41 13.55 5.97
C VAL A 11 -1.17 13.66 5.09
N LEU A 12 -0.02 13.32 5.65
CA LEU A 12 1.20 13.05 4.91
C LEU A 12 1.40 11.54 4.82
N VAL A 13 1.59 11.03 3.59
CA VAL A 13 1.90 9.62 3.35
C VAL A 13 3.33 9.50 2.85
N ILE A 14 4.16 8.74 3.55
CA ILE A 14 5.56 8.51 3.21
C ILE A 14 5.70 7.14 2.54
N GLY A 15 6.07 7.15 1.26
CA GLY A 15 6.16 6.01 0.35
C GLY A 15 5.15 6.10 -0.78
N GLY A 16 5.36 5.31 -1.84
CA GLY A 16 4.49 5.27 -3.03
C GLY A 16 4.14 3.85 -3.49
N GLY A 17 4.31 2.86 -2.60
CA GLY A 17 3.91 1.47 -2.83
C GLY A 17 2.42 1.22 -2.53
N ASN A 18 2.02 -0.05 -2.54
CA ASN A 18 0.63 -0.45 -2.34
C ASN A 18 0.02 0.11 -1.06
N ALA A 19 0.69 -0.06 0.08
CA ALA A 19 0.18 0.42 1.38
C ALA A 19 0.00 1.95 1.40
N ALA A 20 0.96 2.68 0.85
CA ALA A 20 0.93 4.14 0.75
C ALA A 20 -0.25 4.62 -0.09
N LEU A 21 -0.44 4.02 -1.28
CA LEU A 21 -1.51 4.40 -2.20
C LEU A 21 -2.89 4.06 -1.63
N CYS A 22 -3.05 2.90 -1.00
CA CYS A 22 -4.31 2.54 -0.31
C CYS A 22 -4.63 3.55 0.79
N ALA A 23 -3.65 3.90 1.64
CA ALA A 23 -3.85 4.87 2.71
C ALA A 23 -4.19 6.27 2.17
N ALA A 24 -3.47 6.73 1.14
CA ALA A 24 -3.69 8.03 0.53
C ALA A 24 -5.08 8.15 -0.12
N ILE A 25 -5.50 7.14 -0.88
CA ILE A 25 -6.82 7.08 -1.53
C ILE A 25 -7.92 7.09 -0.47
N THR A 26 -7.85 6.19 0.53
CA THR A 26 -8.85 6.10 1.60
C THR A 26 -8.96 7.39 2.41
N ALA A 27 -7.83 8.02 2.77
CA ALA A 27 -7.85 9.31 3.46
C ALA A 27 -8.48 10.41 2.61
N ARG A 28 -8.19 10.43 1.31
CA ARG A 28 -8.74 11.42 0.40
C ARG A 28 -10.25 11.23 0.18
N GLU A 29 -10.72 9.99 0.08
CA GLU A 29 -12.15 9.66 -0.02
C GLU A 29 -12.92 10.08 1.25
N ALA A 30 -12.25 10.03 2.42
CA ALA A 30 -12.77 10.57 3.67
C ALA A 30 -12.72 12.11 3.76
N GLY A 31 -12.31 12.81 2.69
CA GLY A 31 -12.30 14.28 2.61
C GLY A 31 -11.01 14.96 3.06
N ALA A 32 -9.98 14.21 3.46
CA ALA A 32 -8.71 14.79 3.90
C ALA A 32 -7.92 15.38 2.72
N SER A 33 -7.15 16.44 2.98
CA SER A 33 -6.08 16.88 2.09
C SER A 33 -4.87 15.99 2.27
N VAL A 34 -4.37 15.38 1.17
CA VAL A 34 -3.33 14.36 1.21
C VAL A 34 -2.13 14.77 0.37
N LEU A 35 -0.94 14.66 0.95
CA LEU A 35 0.33 14.69 0.24
C LEU A 35 1.01 13.32 0.35
N LEU A 36 1.42 12.76 -0.78
CA LEU A 36 2.20 11.53 -0.85
C LEU A 36 3.62 11.85 -1.32
N LEU A 37 4.62 11.35 -0.58
CA LEU A 37 6.03 11.49 -0.91
C LEU A 37 6.60 10.13 -1.36
N GLU A 38 7.04 10.07 -2.60
CA GLU A 38 7.74 8.91 -3.17
C GLU A 38 9.21 9.27 -3.40
N SER A 39 10.11 8.43 -2.91
CA SER A 39 11.55 8.65 -3.03
C SER A 39 12.07 8.42 -4.46
N ALA A 40 11.43 7.50 -5.19
CA ALA A 40 11.83 7.18 -6.55
C ALA A 40 11.33 8.22 -7.57
N PRO A 41 12.00 8.35 -8.72
CA PRO A 41 11.45 9.02 -9.88
C PRO A 41 10.13 8.38 -10.34
N ARG A 42 9.31 9.15 -11.03
CA ARG A 42 7.98 8.72 -11.49
C ARG A 42 7.98 7.36 -12.21
N ASP A 43 8.98 7.10 -13.03
CA ASP A 43 9.05 5.88 -13.84
C ASP A 43 9.43 4.63 -13.03
N TRP A 44 10.01 4.82 -11.85
CA TRP A 44 10.47 3.76 -10.95
C TRP A 44 9.65 3.67 -9.66
N ARG A 45 8.55 4.44 -9.57
CA ARG A 45 7.68 4.48 -8.40
C ARG A 45 7.02 3.14 -8.09
N GLY A 46 6.64 2.96 -6.81
CA GLY A 46 5.83 1.85 -6.37
C GLY A 46 6.58 0.75 -5.61
N GLY A 47 7.91 0.87 -5.52
CA GLY A 47 8.74 -0.03 -4.72
C GLY A 47 8.52 -1.51 -5.04
N ASN A 48 8.57 -2.37 -4.03
CA ASN A 48 8.41 -3.82 -4.19
C ASN A 48 7.01 -4.22 -4.71
N SER A 49 6.00 -3.36 -4.56
CA SER A 49 4.63 -3.65 -5.02
C SER A 49 4.50 -3.86 -6.53
N VAL A 50 5.43 -3.32 -7.35
CA VAL A 50 5.43 -3.54 -8.81
C VAL A 50 5.75 -4.98 -9.21
N HIS A 51 6.31 -5.77 -8.30
CA HIS A 51 6.70 -7.17 -8.52
C HIS A 51 5.62 -8.17 -8.09
N THR A 52 4.56 -7.72 -7.41
CA THR A 52 3.46 -8.59 -7.00
C THR A 52 2.68 -9.12 -8.20
N ARG A 53 2.05 -10.29 -8.06
CA ARG A 53 1.27 -10.93 -9.13
C ARG A 53 -0.18 -11.20 -8.78
N ASN A 54 -0.46 -11.36 -7.50
CA ASN A 54 -1.77 -11.77 -7.01
C ASN A 54 -2.00 -11.26 -5.59
N ILE A 55 -3.24 -11.41 -5.14
CA ILE A 55 -3.63 -11.25 -3.75
C ILE A 55 -4.39 -12.50 -3.30
N ARG A 56 -4.08 -12.96 -2.09
CA ARG A 56 -4.84 -14.01 -1.43
C ARG A 56 -6.00 -13.38 -0.66
N CYS A 57 -7.21 -13.90 -0.86
CA CYS A 57 -8.43 -13.34 -0.26
C CYS A 57 -9.28 -14.44 0.37
N MET A 58 -9.78 -14.17 1.57
CA MET A 58 -10.81 -14.98 2.20
C MET A 58 -12.14 -14.86 1.41
N HIS A 59 -12.87 -15.95 1.26
CA HIS A 59 -14.21 -16.00 0.68
C HIS A 59 -14.89 -17.33 1.01
N ASP A 60 -16.22 -17.28 1.24
CA ASP A 60 -16.99 -18.44 1.71
C ASP A 60 -17.62 -19.24 0.57
N ALA A 61 -17.57 -18.75 -0.66
CA ALA A 61 -18.12 -19.38 -1.85
C ALA A 61 -17.32 -19.00 -3.10
N PRO A 62 -17.42 -19.75 -4.20
CA PRO A 62 -16.85 -19.36 -5.48
C PRO A 62 -17.28 -17.93 -5.86
N GLN A 63 -16.35 -17.17 -6.42
CA GLN A 63 -16.56 -15.82 -6.91
C GLN A 63 -16.03 -15.74 -8.35
N ASP A 64 -16.18 -14.58 -9.01
CA ASP A 64 -15.85 -14.37 -10.41
C ASP A 64 -14.49 -14.94 -10.90
N VAL A 65 -13.41 -14.69 -10.16
CA VAL A 65 -12.05 -15.14 -10.50
C VAL A 65 -11.49 -16.18 -9.49
N LEU A 66 -12.29 -16.54 -8.49
CA LEU A 66 -11.95 -17.51 -7.44
C LEU A 66 -12.88 -18.71 -7.55
N THR A 67 -12.31 -19.91 -7.74
CA THR A 67 -13.02 -21.09 -8.21
C THR A 67 -13.73 -21.91 -7.13
N ASP A 68 -13.43 -21.65 -5.85
CA ASP A 68 -13.98 -22.40 -4.73
C ASP A 68 -13.91 -21.57 -3.46
N ALA A 69 -14.47 -22.06 -2.35
CA ALA A 69 -14.37 -21.40 -1.04
C ALA A 69 -12.94 -21.43 -0.47
N TYR A 70 -12.60 -20.39 0.27
CA TYR A 70 -11.39 -20.29 1.07
C TYR A 70 -11.70 -19.53 2.36
N PRO A 71 -12.29 -20.22 3.35
CA PRO A 71 -12.79 -19.60 4.57
C PRO A 71 -11.68 -19.14 5.51
N GLU A 72 -12.03 -18.32 6.51
CA GLU A 72 -11.10 -17.72 7.48
C GLU A 72 -10.20 -18.77 8.12
N GLU A 73 -10.76 -19.88 8.58
CA GLU A 73 -10.02 -20.89 9.33
C GLU A 73 -8.97 -21.59 8.46
N GLU A 74 -9.29 -21.89 7.21
CA GLU A 74 -8.33 -22.49 6.29
C GLU A 74 -7.19 -21.49 5.96
N PHE A 75 -7.52 -20.22 5.71
CA PHE A 75 -6.49 -19.19 5.48
C PHE A 75 -5.60 -19.02 6.72
N TRP A 76 -6.20 -19.04 7.91
CA TRP A 76 -5.45 -18.98 9.15
C TRP A 76 -4.49 -20.16 9.30
N GLN A 77 -4.94 -21.38 9.05
CA GLN A 77 -4.10 -22.58 9.13
C GLN A 77 -2.94 -22.54 8.13
N ASP A 78 -3.19 -22.08 6.91
CA ASP A 78 -2.14 -21.86 5.91
C ASP A 78 -1.10 -20.86 6.39
N LEU A 79 -1.53 -19.73 6.95
CA LEU A 79 -0.65 -18.69 7.48
C LEU A 79 0.16 -19.22 8.67
N TYR A 80 -0.50 -19.87 9.61
CA TYR A 80 0.13 -20.47 10.80
C TYR A 80 1.23 -21.45 10.41
N LYS A 81 0.95 -22.32 9.43
CA LYS A 81 1.93 -23.28 8.91
C LYS A 81 3.14 -22.58 8.27
N VAL A 82 2.91 -21.55 7.47
CA VAL A 82 4.01 -20.82 6.78
C VAL A 82 4.87 -20.03 7.76
N THR A 83 4.29 -19.47 8.81
CA THR A 83 5.02 -18.71 9.83
C THR A 83 5.64 -19.58 10.92
N GLY A 84 5.45 -20.91 10.87
CA GLY A 84 5.87 -21.82 11.93
C GLY A 84 5.18 -21.53 13.27
N GLY A 85 4.00 -20.93 13.25
CA GLY A 85 3.24 -20.52 14.44
C GLY A 85 3.69 -19.21 15.07
N ILE A 86 4.68 -18.53 14.51
CA ILE A 86 5.19 -17.25 15.04
C ILE A 86 4.45 -16.11 14.32
N THR A 87 3.30 -15.73 14.88
CA THR A 87 2.49 -14.63 14.35
C THR A 87 1.56 -14.06 15.42
N ASN A 88 1.10 -12.83 15.21
CA ASN A 88 0.05 -12.23 16.03
C ASN A 88 -1.32 -12.67 15.47
N GLU A 89 -1.95 -13.66 16.12
CA GLU A 89 -3.22 -14.23 15.66
C GLU A 89 -4.33 -13.18 15.52
N THR A 90 -4.49 -12.29 16.49
CA THR A 90 -5.54 -11.25 16.46
C THR A 90 -5.40 -10.35 15.25
N LEU A 91 -4.19 -9.88 14.97
CA LEU A 91 -3.91 -9.05 13.80
C LEU A 91 -4.08 -9.83 12.50
N ALA A 92 -3.55 -11.05 12.43
CA ALA A 92 -3.63 -11.91 11.26
C ALA A 92 -5.07 -12.24 10.88
N ARG A 93 -5.90 -12.66 11.83
CA ARG A 93 -7.32 -12.94 11.59
C ARG A 93 -8.09 -11.70 11.15
N ARG A 94 -7.77 -10.53 11.69
CA ARG A 94 -8.34 -9.27 11.20
C ARG A 94 -7.99 -9.03 9.74
N VAL A 95 -6.73 -9.15 9.36
CA VAL A 95 -6.28 -8.98 7.97
C VAL A 95 -6.95 -10.00 7.04
N ILE A 96 -7.08 -11.26 7.48
CA ILE A 96 -7.78 -12.32 6.72
C ILE A 96 -9.22 -11.92 6.45
N ARG A 97 -9.98 -11.53 7.48
CA ARG A 97 -11.39 -11.12 7.33
C ARG A 97 -11.54 -9.90 6.41
N GLU A 98 -10.71 -8.88 6.59
CA GLU A 98 -10.75 -7.67 5.75
C GLU A 98 -10.37 -7.97 4.28
N SER A 99 -9.60 -9.02 4.02
CA SER A 99 -9.23 -9.43 2.66
C SER A 99 -10.44 -9.81 1.79
N ALA A 100 -11.56 -10.19 2.39
CA ALA A 100 -12.78 -10.55 1.67
C ALA A 100 -13.33 -9.39 0.82
N THR A 101 -13.13 -8.15 1.25
CA THR A 101 -13.63 -6.95 0.56
C THR A 101 -12.58 -6.29 -0.34
N CYS A 102 -11.31 -6.68 -0.22
CA CYS A 102 -10.20 -6.03 -0.93
C CYS A 102 -10.39 -5.98 -2.44
N ARG A 103 -10.84 -7.08 -3.09
CA ARG A 103 -10.99 -7.12 -4.55
C ARG A 103 -12.04 -6.13 -5.07
N THR A 104 -13.15 -5.97 -4.34
CA THR A 104 -14.19 -4.99 -4.70
C THR A 104 -13.63 -3.58 -4.64
N TRP A 105 -12.95 -3.24 -3.54
CA TRP A 105 -12.28 -1.94 -3.40
C TRP A 105 -11.23 -1.71 -4.49
N MET A 106 -10.39 -2.70 -4.77
CA MET A 106 -9.36 -2.63 -5.81
C MET A 106 -9.96 -2.36 -7.20
N ARG A 107 -11.08 -3.02 -7.54
CA ARG A 107 -11.78 -2.79 -8.81
C ARG A 107 -12.35 -1.38 -8.90
N ALA A 108 -12.92 -0.86 -7.83
CA ALA A 108 -13.39 0.52 -7.79
C ALA A 108 -12.27 1.53 -8.09
N HIS A 109 -11.01 1.14 -7.85
CA HIS A 109 -9.83 1.95 -8.13
C HIS A 109 -9.06 1.52 -9.40
N GLY A 110 -9.76 0.83 -10.33
CA GLY A 110 -9.25 0.54 -11.66
C GLY A 110 -8.29 -0.65 -11.76
N VAL A 111 -8.26 -1.52 -10.74
CA VAL A 111 -7.51 -2.77 -10.80
C VAL A 111 -8.35 -3.84 -11.49
N HIS A 112 -7.75 -4.54 -12.45
CA HIS A 112 -8.36 -5.65 -13.15
C HIS A 112 -7.73 -6.96 -12.74
N PHE A 113 -8.56 -8.01 -12.66
CA PHE A 113 -8.12 -9.36 -12.35
C PHE A 113 -8.22 -10.25 -13.59
N GLN A 114 -7.30 -11.20 -13.70
CA GLN A 114 -7.34 -12.21 -14.75
C GLN A 114 -8.50 -13.18 -14.51
N PRO A 115 -9.09 -13.76 -15.56
CA PRO A 115 -9.93 -14.92 -15.42
C PRO A 115 -9.24 -16.04 -14.64
N SER A 116 -10.04 -16.92 -14.02
CA SER A 116 -9.52 -18.05 -13.26
C SER A 116 -8.55 -18.87 -14.11
N LEU A 117 -7.37 -19.14 -13.55
CA LEU A 117 -6.39 -20.00 -14.21
C LEU A 117 -6.84 -21.45 -14.15
N SER A 118 -6.88 -22.11 -15.29
CA SER A 118 -7.12 -23.55 -15.41
C SER A 118 -5.80 -24.32 -15.41
N GLY A 119 -5.79 -25.55 -14.91
CA GLY A 119 -4.62 -26.42 -14.88
C GLY A 119 -4.51 -27.24 -13.61
N THR A 120 -3.39 -27.95 -13.43
CA THR A 120 -3.14 -28.82 -12.27
C THR A 120 -2.93 -28.07 -10.97
N LEU A 121 -2.54 -26.79 -11.03
CA LEU A 121 -2.37 -25.93 -9.85
C LEU A 121 -3.66 -25.14 -9.63
N HIS A 122 -4.42 -25.48 -8.61
CA HIS A 122 -5.66 -24.78 -8.23
C HIS A 122 -5.39 -23.42 -7.55
N LEU A 123 -4.48 -22.62 -8.11
CA LEU A 123 -4.08 -21.32 -7.52
C LEU A 123 -5.25 -20.34 -7.48
N SER A 124 -6.16 -20.40 -8.44
CA SER A 124 -7.36 -19.55 -8.49
C SER A 124 -8.39 -19.86 -7.40
N ARG A 125 -8.19 -20.91 -6.60
CA ARG A 125 -9.00 -21.14 -5.41
C ARG A 125 -8.73 -20.12 -4.31
N THR A 126 -7.49 -19.74 -4.10
CA THR A 126 -7.07 -18.88 -3.00
C THR A 126 -6.57 -17.51 -3.43
N ASN A 127 -6.10 -17.38 -4.69
CA ASN A 127 -5.41 -16.20 -5.18
C ASN A 127 -6.10 -15.60 -6.41
N ALA A 128 -6.38 -14.29 -6.34
CA ALA A 128 -6.82 -13.50 -7.47
C ALA A 128 -5.60 -12.85 -8.14
N PHE A 129 -5.37 -13.13 -9.42
CA PHE A 129 -4.22 -12.65 -10.17
C PHE A 129 -4.51 -11.31 -10.83
N PHE A 130 -3.57 -10.36 -10.73
CA PHE A 130 -3.68 -9.05 -11.35
C PHE A 130 -3.45 -9.13 -12.86
N MET A 131 -4.36 -8.58 -13.64
CA MET A 131 -4.15 -8.39 -15.08
C MET A 131 -3.05 -7.34 -15.30
N GLY A 132 -1.94 -7.77 -15.90
CA GLY A 132 -0.74 -6.94 -16.06
C GLY A 132 0.16 -6.84 -14.82
N GLY A 133 -0.10 -7.67 -13.80
CA GLY A 133 0.74 -7.79 -12.60
C GLY A 133 0.78 -6.55 -11.72
N GLY A 134 1.78 -6.49 -10.83
CA GLY A 134 1.92 -5.43 -9.85
C GLY A 134 2.16 -4.04 -10.46
N LYS A 135 2.81 -3.97 -11.62
CA LYS A 135 2.99 -2.69 -12.32
C LYS A 135 1.66 -2.09 -12.77
N ALA A 136 0.75 -2.92 -13.28
CA ALA A 136 -0.59 -2.48 -13.65
C ALA A 136 -1.42 -2.06 -12.43
N LEU A 137 -1.35 -2.83 -11.33
CA LEU A 137 -1.95 -2.51 -10.02
C LEU A 137 -1.52 -1.13 -9.55
N VAL A 138 -0.21 -0.92 -9.39
CA VAL A 138 0.36 0.35 -8.90
C VAL A 138 -0.05 1.51 -9.81
N ASN A 139 0.01 1.34 -11.13
CA ASN A 139 -0.40 2.37 -12.06
C ASN A 139 -1.91 2.69 -11.99
N ALA A 140 -2.77 1.70 -11.71
CA ALA A 140 -4.20 1.93 -11.48
C ALA A 140 -4.40 2.84 -10.25
N TYR A 141 -3.74 2.55 -9.16
CA TYR A 141 -3.82 3.36 -7.94
C TYR A 141 -3.26 4.78 -8.11
N TYR A 142 -2.16 4.96 -8.85
CA TYR A 142 -1.68 6.31 -9.16
C TYR A 142 -2.66 7.10 -10.03
N ARG A 143 -3.37 6.46 -10.98
CA ARG A 143 -4.44 7.11 -11.73
C ARG A 143 -5.61 7.51 -10.84
N SER A 144 -6.02 6.63 -9.91
CA SER A 144 -7.06 6.94 -8.92
C SER A 144 -6.64 8.08 -7.99
N ALA A 145 -5.41 8.06 -7.50
CA ALA A 145 -4.87 9.15 -6.69
C ALA A 145 -4.89 10.49 -7.42
N GLN A 146 -4.48 10.49 -8.69
CA GLN A 146 -4.53 11.69 -9.54
C GLN A 146 -5.96 12.18 -9.78
N ALA A 147 -6.90 11.28 -10.08
CA ALA A 147 -8.30 11.63 -10.29
C ALA A 147 -8.96 12.22 -9.02
N LEU A 148 -8.56 11.75 -7.85
CA LEU A 148 -9.00 12.27 -6.55
C LEU A 148 -8.30 13.57 -6.15
N GLY A 149 -7.32 14.04 -6.91
CA GLY A 149 -6.57 15.27 -6.60
C GLY A 149 -5.58 15.12 -5.45
N ILE A 150 -5.05 13.92 -5.21
CA ILE A 150 -3.95 13.71 -4.27
C ILE A 150 -2.68 14.31 -4.87
N GLU A 151 -1.99 15.16 -4.10
CA GLU A 151 -0.68 15.66 -4.50
C GLU A 151 0.38 14.57 -4.29
N VAL A 152 1.10 14.23 -5.36
CA VAL A 152 2.21 13.27 -5.32
C VAL A 152 3.50 13.99 -5.69
N ARG A 153 4.49 13.89 -4.82
CA ARG A 153 5.84 14.38 -5.07
C ARG A 153 6.79 13.20 -5.21
N TYR A 154 7.44 13.13 -6.34
CA TYR A 154 8.47 12.16 -6.67
C TYR A 154 9.85 12.71 -6.30
N GLU A 155 10.87 11.84 -6.27
CA GLU A 155 12.25 12.22 -5.92
C GLU A 155 12.30 12.99 -4.59
N SER A 156 11.44 12.58 -3.66
CA SER A 156 11.24 13.22 -2.38
C SER A 156 11.52 12.26 -1.22
N PRO A 157 12.77 11.77 -1.09
CA PRO A 157 13.15 10.92 0.03
C PRO A 157 12.94 11.67 1.35
N VAL A 158 12.35 10.97 2.33
CA VAL A 158 12.20 11.49 3.69
C VAL A 158 13.37 11.00 4.52
N GLU A 159 14.14 11.94 5.05
CA GLU A 159 15.31 11.62 5.87
C GLU A 159 15.00 11.63 7.37
N ARG A 160 14.04 12.46 7.78
CA ARG A 160 13.73 12.63 9.19
C ARG A 160 12.26 13.01 9.40
N ILE A 161 11.70 12.55 10.51
CA ILE A 161 10.41 13.00 11.04
C ILE A 161 10.63 13.76 12.35
N GLU A 162 9.80 14.75 12.61
CA GLU A 162 9.75 15.49 13.87
C GLU A 162 8.55 15.00 14.67
N LEU A 163 8.82 14.60 15.90
CA LEU A 163 7.81 14.24 16.89
C LEU A 163 7.96 15.14 18.11
N GLN A 164 6.85 15.50 18.72
CA GLN A 164 6.80 16.15 20.03
C GLN A 164 5.74 15.47 20.87
N ASP A 165 6.11 15.01 22.04
CA ASP A 165 5.23 14.28 22.97
C ASP A 165 4.47 13.11 22.31
N GLY A 166 5.17 12.40 21.39
CA GLY A 166 4.59 11.29 20.62
C GLY A 166 3.71 11.71 19.43
N HIS A 167 3.50 13.01 19.22
CA HIS A 167 2.71 13.53 18.11
C HIS A 167 3.58 13.94 16.93
N PHE A 168 3.13 13.59 15.71
CA PHE A 168 3.79 14.01 14.47
C PHE A 168 3.65 15.52 14.25
N LEU A 169 4.75 16.18 13.92
CA LEU A 169 4.78 17.60 13.59
C LEU A 169 5.13 17.85 12.12
N ALA A 170 6.16 17.19 11.61
CA ALA A 170 6.65 17.40 10.26
C ALA A 170 7.55 16.27 9.79
N ALA A 171 7.73 16.17 8.47
CA ALA A 171 8.79 15.41 7.83
C ALA A 171 9.77 16.34 7.12
N HIS A 172 11.03 15.94 7.02
CA HIS A 172 12.06 16.59 6.21
C HIS A 172 12.31 15.71 4.99
N ALA A 173 11.94 16.23 3.81
CA ALA A 173 12.00 15.50 2.55
C ALA A 173 12.67 16.32 1.46
N GLY A 174 13.32 15.64 0.55
CA GLY A 174 13.99 16.24 -0.61
C GLY A 174 15.40 15.72 -0.80
N PRO A 175 16.14 16.25 -1.78
CA PRO A 175 17.49 15.84 -2.04
C PRO A 175 18.43 16.24 -0.89
N PRO A 176 19.54 15.49 -0.69
CA PRO A 176 20.54 15.83 0.32
C PRO A 176 21.01 17.28 0.23
N GLY A 177 21.00 17.97 1.37
CA GLY A 177 21.38 19.39 1.45
C GLY A 177 20.29 20.40 1.07
N ALA A 178 19.11 19.95 0.62
CA ALA A 178 17.98 20.81 0.26
C ALA A 178 16.64 20.25 0.79
N LEU A 179 16.63 19.86 2.06
CA LEU A 179 15.44 19.29 2.68
C LEU A 179 14.38 20.36 2.95
N GLU A 180 13.16 20.10 2.51
CA GLU A 180 11.98 20.88 2.86
C GLU A 180 11.32 20.31 4.12
N ARG A 181 10.97 21.20 5.07
CA ARG A 181 10.13 20.84 6.22
C ARG A 181 8.65 20.86 5.81
N ILE A 182 8.01 19.70 5.82
CA ILE A 182 6.61 19.49 5.41
C ILE A 182 5.79 19.16 6.64
N SER A 183 4.78 19.98 6.94
CA SER A 183 3.89 19.78 8.10
C SER A 183 2.57 19.14 7.68
N ALA A 184 2.06 18.25 8.53
CA ALA A 184 0.73 17.67 8.41
C ALA A 184 0.16 17.37 9.80
N LYS A 185 -1.17 17.16 9.88
CA LYS A 185 -1.82 16.80 11.15
C LYS A 185 -1.46 15.38 11.59
N VAL A 186 -1.37 14.46 10.62
CA VAL A 186 -0.97 13.06 10.84
C VAL A 186 -0.04 12.58 9.74
N CYS A 187 0.71 11.51 10.03
CA CYS A 187 1.62 10.88 9.09
C CYS A 187 1.36 9.37 9.02
N VAL A 188 1.35 8.84 7.81
CA VAL A 188 1.32 7.40 7.54
C VAL A 188 2.69 6.99 7.02
N LEU A 189 3.41 6.16 7.79
CA LEU A 189 4.68 5.58 7.38
C LEU A 189 4.40 4.31 6.57
N ALA A 190 4.62 4.39 5.26
CA ALA A 190 4.38 3.30 4.31
C ALA A 190 5.56 3.13 3.33
N SER A 191 6.77 3.34 3.84
CA SER A 191 8.03 3.34 3.09
C SER A 191 8.48 1.97 2.60
N GLY A 192 7.75 0.90 2.95
CA GLY A 192 8.11 -0.48 2.63
C GLY A 192 9.11 -1.06 3.63
N GLY A 193 9.81 -2.10 3.20
CA GLY A 193 10.85 -2.76 3.98
C GLY A 193 12.25 -2.41 3.50
N PHE A 194 13.22 -3.17 4.00
CA PHE A 194 14.64 -2.98 3.71
C PHE A 194 15.24 -4.13 2.88
N GLU A 195 14.40 -4.87 2.15
CA GLU A 195 14.78 -6.09 1.41
C GLU A 195 15.86 -5.83 0.34
N SER A 196 15.98 -4.60 -0.15
CA SER A 196 17.02 -4.20 -1.08
C SER A 196 18.27 -3.63 -0.42
N ASN A 197 18.26 -3.41 0.90
CA ASN A 197 19.40 -2.89 1.64
C ASN A 197 20.28 -4.04 2.17
N ILE A 198 21.27 -4.44 1.35
CA ILE A 198 22.15 -5.56 1.66
C ILE A 198 22.95 -5.34 2.96
N ALA A 199 23.29 -4.10 3.29
CA ALA A 199 24.02 -3.79 4.53
C ALA A 199 23.15 -4.11 5.75
N TRP A 200 21.92 -3.65 5.78
CA TRP A 200 20.98 -3.91 6.89
C TRP A 200 20.57 -5.37 7.01
N GLN A 201 20.60 -6.13 5.91
CA GLN A 201 20.32 -7.57 5.96
C GLN A 201 21.44 -8.39 6.61
N ARG A 202 22.63 -7.81 6.78
CA ARG A 202 23.83 -8.49 7.32
C ARG A 202 24.08 -8.14 8.80
N GLU A 203 23.39 -7.17 9.35
CA GLU A 203 23.37 -6.80 10.76
C GLU A 203 22.35 -7.63 11.54
#